data_9baf78c503efcf74aaf5e394af083e23
#
_entry.id   9baf78c503efcf74aaf5e394af083e23
#
_cell.length_a   1.000
_cell.length_b   1.000
_cell.length_c   1.000
_cell.angle_alpha   90.00
_cell.angle_beta   90.00
_cell.angle_gamma   90.00
#
_symmetry.space_group_name_H-M   'P 1'
#
loop_
_entity.id
_entity.type
_entity.pdbx_description
1 polymer ?
#
loop_
_entity_poly.entity_id
_entity_poly.type
_entity_poly.pdbx_seq_one_letter_code
_entity_poly.pdbx_strand_id
1 'polypeptide(L)'
;MAEVRLKISDIDCAACVRRVHRAIAACSGVESAQVSYASGMAEICYDEDRTDLAGIVKCVKNAGFKVPTETAIIKCADLTAAEAALCALPCVALFERDEKSGVIKARLWPVGADEEDIARALGMPAEVTIERHGEDGGDRVKQTEFLRGIFAAIFFSLPQLWDISIAARLVFGALTLFAGAYFYRATARAIRKRVLSPDIAAAVILTAVYVLCAVDITHFLLLTAATVLLLLSRYAERRAAYTLGASARRLSHMQPKSARVLQNGVTVEKSIDELCVGDIVVVLPGERIAADGEIVFGECTIDESAITGSGELVHNSLGDTVLCGSLDRAGEVHMRIVRAGKDTVLQRRISELSRAEPPRAVARIAAALGMTAVFALMFGGKDGKE
;
A
#
# COMPACT_ATOMS: atom_id res chain seq x y z
N MET A 1 25.44 4.91 0.38
CA MET A 1 24.25 4.05 0.50
C MET A 1 23.01 4.91 0.60
N ALA A 2 22.02 4.70 -0.24
CA ALA A 2 20.77 5.44 -0.22
C ALA A 2 19.61 4.52 0.17
N GLU A 3 18.63 5.09 0.83
CA GLU A 3 17.35 4.45 1.11
C GLU A 3 16.24 5.15 0.36
N VAL A 4 15.40 4.39 -0.34
CA VAL A 4 14.29 4.93 -1.09
C VAL A 4 12.99 4.15 -0.81
N ARG A 5 11.89 4.87 -0.72
CA ARG A 5 10.53 4.31 -0.65
C ARG A 5 9.86 4.49 -2.01
N LEU A 6 9.66 3.40 -2.73
CA LEU A 6 9.09 3.41 -4.07
C LEU A 6 7.69 2.83 -4.07
N LYS A 7 6.72 3.56 -4.62
CA LYS A 7 5.36 3.03 -4.80
C LYS A 7 5.28 2.15 -6.03
N ILE A 8 4.69 0.96 -5.87
CA ILE A 8 4.52 -0.01 -6.95
C ILE A 8 3.04 -0.34 -7.08
N SER A 9 2.51 -0.17 -8.28
CA SER A 9 1.12 -0.49 -8.60
C SER A 9 0.95 -1.94 -9.05
N ASP A 10 -0.30 -2.41 -9.03
CA ASP A 10 -0.69 -3.75 -9.47
C ASP A 10 -0.13 -4.92 -8.61
N ILE A 11 0.14 -4.65 -7.32
CA ILE A 11 0.43 -5.68 -6.33
C ILE A 11 -0.91 -6.21 -5.79
N ASP A 12 -1.46 -7.21 -6.47
CA ASP A 12 -2.81 -7.73 -6.19
C ASP A 12 -2.81 -8.97 -5.27
N CYS A 13 -1.65 -9.54 -4.95
CA CYS A 13 -1.54 -10.78 -4.16
C CYS A 13 -0.17 -10.94 -3.49
N ALA A 14 -0.08 -11.76 -2.44
CA ALA A 14 1.18 -12.08 -1.74
C ALA A 14 2.26 -12.68 -2.68
N ALA A 15 1.85 -13.44 -3.71
CA ALA A 15 2.79 -13.95 -4.71
C ALA A 15 3.39 -12.82 -5.56
N CYS A 16 2.63 -11.75 -5.82
CA CYS A 16 3.11 -10.54 -6.47
C CYS A 16 4.16 -9.83 -5.63
N VAL A 17 3.92 -9.70 -4.31
CA VAL A 17 4.90 -9.13 -3.36
C VAL A 17 6.23 -9.88 -3.45
N ARG A 18 6.20 -11.22 -3.34
CA ARG A 18 7.41 -12.04 -3.43
C ARG A 18 8.13 -11.90 -4.76
N ARG A 19 7.40 -11.73 -5.86
CA ARG A 19 7.99 -11.55 -7.18
C ARG A 19 8.67 -10.18 -7.32
N VAL A 20 8.02 -9.12 -6.86
CA VAL A 20 8.60 -7.76 -6.83
C VAL A 20 9.85 -7.75 -5.96
N HIS A 21 9.75 -8.31 -4.74
CA HIS A 21 10.89 -8.43 -3.83
C HIS A 21 12.08 -9.12 -4.50
N ARG A 22 11.88 -10.29 -5.14
CA ARG A 22 12.95 -10.99 -5.84
C ARG A 22 13.53 -10.19 -7.00
N ALA A 23 12.69 -9.48 -7.74
CA ALA A 23 13.13 -8.66 -8.87
C ALA A 23 14.00 -7.49 -8.42
N ILE A 24 13.65 -6.85 -7.30
CA ILE A 24 14.44 -5.76 -6.72
C ILE A 24 15.73 -6.32 -6.10
N ALA A 25 15.65 -7.40 -5.31
CA ALA A 25 16.81 -8.02 -4.69
C ALA A 25 17.82 -8.61 -5.70
N ALA A 26 17.38 -8.90 -6.93
CA ALA A 26 18.27 -9.37 -8.00
C ALA A 26 18.95 -8.23 -8.78
N CYS A 27 18.59 -6.96 -8.53
CA CYS A 27 19.27 -5.82 -9.14
C CYS A 27 20.67 -5.65 -8.52
N SER A 28 21.65 -5.43 -9.37
CA SER A 28 23.02 -5.14 -8.91
C SER A 28 23.02 -3.86 -8.08
N GLY A 29 23.69 -3.88 -6.92
CA GLY A 29 23.77 -2.72 -6.04
C GLY A 29 22.63 -2.59 -5.02
N VAL A 30 21.60 -3.44 -5.04
CA VAL A 30 20.57 -3.50 -4.00
C VAL A 30 21.07 -4.41 -2.87
N GLU A 31 21.08 -3.89 -1.65
CA GLU A 31 21.47 -4.65 -0.46
C GLU A 31 20.28 -5.26 0.26
N SER A 32 19.23 -4.49 0.40
CA SER A 32 17.98 -4.96 1.01
C SER A 32 16.77 -4.36 0.33
N ALA A 33 15.69 -5.14 0.28
CA ALA A 33 14.42 -4.68 -0.24
C ALA A 33 13.30 -5.23 0.64
N GLN A 34 12.32 -4.41 0.96
CA GLN A 34 11.13 -4.83 1.67
C GLN A 34 9.90 -4.30 0.94
N VAL A 35 8.95 -5.17 0.61
CA VAL A 35 7.75 -4.82 -0.15
C VAL A 35 6.52 -5.06 0.69
N SER A 36 5.71 -4.03 0.90
CA SER A 36 4.46 -4.09 1.65
C SER A 36 3.28 -4.37 0.71
N TYR A 37 2.49 -5.38 1.04
CA TYR A 37 1.22 -5.65 0.34
C TYR A 37 0.16 -4.58 0.64
N ALA A 38 0.10 -4.13 1.90
CA ALA A 38 -0.95 -3.22 2.38
C ALA A 38 -0.84 -1.82 1.78
N SER A 39 0.40 -1.30 1.66
CA SER A 39 0.65 0.05 1.12
C SER A 39 1.05 0.05 -0.35
N GLY A 40 1.51 -1.08 -0.90
CA GLY A 40 2.12 -1.14 -2.23
C GLY A 40 3.48 -0.43 -2.29
N MET A 41 4.09 -0.13 -1.13
CA MET A 41 5.40 0.52 -1.05
C MET A 41 6.50 -0.53 -0.99
N ALA A 42 7.61 -0.24 -1.65
CA ALA A 42 8.87 -0.94 -1.51
C ALA A 42 9.90 -0.04 -0.83
N GLU A 43 10.45 -0.48 0.28
CA GLU A 43 11.59 0.15 0.95
C GLU A 43 12.85 -0.55 0.45
N ILE A 44 13.79 0.19 -0.10
CA ILE A 44 14.94 -0.33 -0.83
C ILE A 44 16.19 0.39 -0.33
N CYS A 45 17.17 -0.37 0.15
CA CYS A 45 18.51 0.14 0.44
C CYS A 45 19.44 -0.30 -0.70
N TYR A 46 20.15 0.65 -1.29
CA TYR A 46 21.00 0.38 -2.44
C TYR A 46 22.28 1.25 -2.41
N ASP A 47 23.26 0.80 -3.16
CA ASP A 47 24.53 1.50 -3.36
C ASP A 47 24.43 2.39 -4.61
N GLU A 48 24.53 3.71 -4.42
CA GLU A 48 24.41 4.72 -5.49
C GLU A 48 25.56 4.63 -6.51
N ASP A 49 26.72 4.13 -6.11
CA ASP A 49 27.85 3.93 -7.02
C ASP A 49 27.62 2.75 -7.98
N ARG A 50 26.70 1.84 -7.66
CA ARG A 50 26.46 0.60 -8.43
C ARG A 50 25.13 0.59 -9.18
N THR A 51 24.13 1.32 -8.71
CA THR A 51 22.81 1.40 -9.35
C THR A 51 22.12 2.71 -9.02
N ASP A 52 21.26 3.13 -9.91
CA ASP A 52 20.40 4.30 -9.76
C ASP A 52 18.93 3.89 -9.58
N LEU A 53 18.09 4.82 -9.18
CA LEU A 53 16.66 4.60 -9.04
C LEU A 53 16.00 4.18 -10.37
N ALA A 54 16.49 4.69 -11.50
CA ALA A 54 15.99 4.33 -12.83
C ALA A 54 16.25 2.84 -13.14
N GLY A 55 17.41 2.31 -12.75
CA GLY A 55 17.77 0.90 -12.85
C GLY A 55 16.83 0.02 -12.02
N ILE A 56 16.55 0.41 -10.78
CA ILE A 56 15.61 -0.29 -9.90
C ILE A 56 14.20 -0.29 -10.48
N VAL A 57 13.72 0.86 -10.96
CA VAL A 57 12.42 0.98 -11.63
C VAL A 57 12.34 0.10 -12.88
N LYS A 58 13.43 0.01 -13.65
CA LYS A 58 13.52 -0.88 -14.83
C LYS A 58 13.41 -2.34 -14.42
N CYS A 59 14.04 -2.77 -13.32
CA CYS A 59 13.90 -4.14 -12.78
C CYS A 59 12.43 -4.46 -12.40
N VAL A 60 11.76 -3.52 -11.74
CA VAL A 60 10.34 -3.65 -11.37
C VAL A 60 9.45 -3.74 -12.63
N LYS A 61 9.69 -2.90 -13.65
CA LYS A 61 8.96 -2.93 -14.92
C LYS A 61 9.20 -4.24 -15.69
N ASN A 62 10.42 -4.75 -15.71
CA ASN A 62 10.76 -6.05 -16.33
C ASN A 62 10.08 -7.23 -15.63
N ALA A 63 9.82 -7.12 -14.32
CA ALA A 63 9.03 -8.10 -13.58
C ALA A 63 7.52 -8.04 -13.88
N GLY A 64 7.07 -7.06 -14.70
CA GLY A 64 5.69 -6.89 -15.14
C GLY A 64 4.83 -6.02 -14.23
N PHE A 65 5.45 -5.21 -13.37
CA PHE A 65 4.76 -4.27 -12.48
C PHE A 65 4.94 -2.83 -12.95
N LYS A 66 4.03 -1.95 -12.49
CA LYS A 66 4.07 -0.53 -12.85
C LYS A 66 4.55 0.28 -11.65
N VAL A 67 5.42 1.23 -11.91
CA VAL A 67 5.75 2.32 -10.99
C VAL A 67 4.98 3.53 -11.48
N PRO A 68 3.97 4.03 -10.74
CA PRO A 68 3.25 5.23 -11.13
C PRO A 68 4.21 6.42 -11.14
N THR A 69 3.88 7.45 -11.87
CA THR A 69 4.61 8.73 -11.84
C THR A 69 3.65 9.82 -11.41
N GLU A 70 4.10 10.74 -10.59
CA GLU A 70 3.40 11.96 -10.20
C GLU A 70 3.85 13.09 -11.11
N THR A 71 2.99 14.07 -11.36
CA THR A 71 3.35 15.24 -12.16
C THR A 71 3.61 16.41 -11.21
N ALA A 72 4.84 16.92 -11.20
CA ALA A 72 5.16 18.16 -10.54
C ALA A 72 5.15 19.30 -11.54
N ILE A 73 4.46 20.37 -11.18
CA ILE A 73 4.42 21.63 -11.92
C ILE A 73 5.33 22.61 -11.18
N ILE A 74 6.41 23.02 -11.83
CA ILE A 74 7.45 23.87 -11.25
C ILE A 74 7.45 25.19 -11.96
N LYS A 75 7.19 26.28 -11.22
CA LYS A 75 7.28 27.65 -11.70
C LYS A 75 8.48 28.31 -11.06
N CYS A 76 9.43 28.76 -11.87
CA CYS A 76 10.63 29.45 -11.44
C CYS A 76 11.04 30.55 -12.43
N ALA A 77 11.85 31.47 -11.98
CA ALA A 77 12.34 32.57 -12.81
C ALA A 77 13.42 32.14 -13.81
N ASP A 78 14.26 31.17 -13.43
CA ASP A 78 15.33 30.62 -14.27
C ASP A 78 15.04 29.14 -14.60
N LEU A 79 14.50 28.92 -15.77
CA LEU A 79 14.15 27.57 -16.25
C LEU A 79 15.37 26.72 -16.55
N THR A 80 16.50 27.33 -16.95
CA THR A 80 17.72 26.60 -17.33
C THR A 80 18.46 26.07 -16.11
N ALA A 81 18.53 26.87 -15.06
CA ALA A 81 19.09 26.44 -13.78
C ALA A 81 18.21 25.37 -13.11
N ALA A 82 16.87 25.50 -13.21
CA ALA A 82 15.94 24.49 -12.72
C ALA A 82 16.05 23.15 -13.46
N GLU A 83 16.24 23.17 -14.79
CA GLU A 83 16.47 21.96 -15.58
C GLU A 83 17.77 21.24 -15.15
N ALA A 84 18.84 21.98 -14.96
CA ALA A 84 20.10 21.40 -14.50
C ALA A 84 19.97 20.75 -13.11
N ALA A 85 19.26 21.43 -12.20
CA ALA A 85 18.98 20.88 -10.87
C ALA A 85 18.07 19.64 -10.92
N LEU A 86 17.05 19.64 -11.77
CA LEU A 86 16.15 18.48 -11.96
C LEU A 86 16.87 17.27 -12.55
N CYS A 87 17.84 17.47 -13.45
CA CYS A 87 18.67 16.39 -13.98
C CYS A 87 19.51 15.69 -12.89
N ALA A 88 19.87 16.40 -11.84
CA ALA A 88 20.64 15.86 -10.73
C ALA A 88 19.78 15.08 -9.71
N LEU A 89 18.46 15.26 -9.75
CA LEU A 89 17.55 14.61 -8.80
C LEU A 89 17.21 13.17 -9.23
N PRO A 90 17.49 12.17 -8.41
CA PRO A 90 17.24 10.76 -8.75
C PRO A 90 15.73 10.43 -8.87
N CYS A 91 14.85 11.24 -8.26
CA CYS A 91 13.41 11.04 -8.32
C CYS A 91 12.75 11.49 -9.63
N VAL A 92 13.46 12.20 -10.50
CA VAL A 92 12.91 12.72 -11.76
C VAL A 92 12.99 11.66 -12.84
N ALA A 93 11.82 11.27 -13.37
CA ALA A 93 11.73 10.29 -14.47
C ALA A 93 11.85 10.94 -15.85
N LEU A 94 11.24 12.10 -16.01
CA LEU A 94 11.21 12.88 -17.24
C LEU A 94 10.72 14.29 -16.92
N PHE A 95 11.16 15.29 -17.65
CA PHE A 95 10.59 16.63 -17.58
C PHE A 95 10.39 17.22 -18.98
N GLU A 96 9.40 18.10 -19.08
CA GLU A 96 9.07 18.84 -20.30
C GLU A 96 8.98 20.32 -19.96
N ARG A 97 9.67 21.16 -20.73
CA ARG A 97 9.63 22.60 -20.59
C ARG A 97 8.51 23.17 -21.46
N ASP A 98 7.66 23.97 -20.88
CA ASP A 98 6.70 24.78 -21.60
C ASP A 98 7.16 26.24 -21.62
N GLU A 99 7.82 26.63 -22.72
CA GLU A 99 8.39 27.98 -22.89
C GLU A 99 7.31 29.10 -22.89
N LYS A 100 6.05 28.74 -23.24
CA LYS A 100 4.97 29.72 -23.33
C LYS A 100 4.42 30.09 -21.96
N SER A 101 4.39 29.15 -21.04
CA SER A 101 3.85 29.34 -19.68
C SER A 101 4.94 29.60 -18.63
N GLY A 102 6.23 29.44 -18.97
CA GLY A 102 7.34 29.57 -18.02
C GLY A 102 7.30 28.50 -16.93
N VAL A 103 6.83 27.30 -17.28
CA VAL A 103 6.59 26.20 -16.34
C VAL A 103 7.35 24.94 -16.81
N ILE A 104 7.96 24.23 -15.87
CA ILE A 104 8.50 22.88 -16.12
C ILE A 104 7.51 21.86 -15.56
N LYS A 105 7.09 20.92 -16.39
CA LYS A 105 6.30 19.76 -15.98
C LYS A 105 7.25 18.57 -15.81
N ALA A 106 7.55 18.21 -14.57
CA ALA A 106 8.39 17.07 -14.25
C ALA A 106 7.53 15.87 -13.86
N ARG A 107 7.83 14.70 -14.41
CA ARG A 107 7.29 13.42 -13.96
C ARG A 107 8.24 12.85 -12.94
N LEU A 108 7.74 12.67 -11.73
CA LEU A 108 8.50 12.16 -10.59
C LEU A 108 8.09 10.72 -10.31
N TRP A 109 9.05 9.88 -9.93
CA TRP A 109 8.70 8.63 -9.25
C TRP A 109 8.26 8.96 -7.82
N PRO A 110 7.20 8.32 -7.31
CA PRO A 110 6.67 8.59 -5.97
C PRO A 110 7.59 7.98 -4.91
N VAL A 111 8.62 8.70 -4.58
CA VAL A 111 9.63 8.32 -3.57
C VAL A 111 9.36 8.95 -2.20
N GLY A 112 8.21 9.58 -2.03
CA GLY A 112 7.85 10.25 -0.78
C GLY A 112 8.40 11.66 -0.62
N ALA A 113 9.00 12.24 -1.67
CA ALA A 113 9.44 13.64 -1.66
C ALA A 113 8.23 14.57 -1.67
N ASP A 114 8.24 15.57 -0.79
CA ASP A 114 7.23 16.62 -0.72
C ASP A 114 7.63 17.83 -1.59
N GLU A 115 6.68 18.77 -1.80
CA GLU A 115 6.89 19.99 -2.57
C GLU A 115 8.06 20.82 -2.04
N GLU A 116 8.19 20.88 -0.71
CA GLU A 116 9.28 21.58 -0.03
C GLU A 116 10.66 20.93 -0.25
N ASP A 117 10.71 19.59 -0.30
CA ASP A 117 11.96 18.87 -0.53
C ASP A 117 12.47 19.11 -1.95
N ILE A 118 11.55 19.15 -2.93
CA ILE A 118 11.91 19.47 -4.32
C ILE A 118 12.32 20.94 -4.44
N ALA A 119 11.60 21.87 -3.81
CA ALA A 119 11.95 23.29 -3.83
C ALA A 119 13.31 23.54 -3.18
N ARG A 120 13.63 22.86 -2.08
CA ARG A 120 14.94 22.93 -1.42
C ARG A 120 16.05 22.36 -2.30
N ALA A 121 15.80 21.23 -2.96
CA ALA A 121 16.77 20.59 -3.85
C ALA A 121 17.05 21.42 -5.12
N LEU A 122 16.07 22.22 -5.58
CA LEU A 122 16.27 23.17 -6.68
C LEU A 122 17.23 24.32 -6.30
N GLY A 123 17.41 24.62 -5.00
CA GLY A 123 18.30 25.66 -4.52
C GLY A 123 17.92 27.11 -4.92
N MET A 124 16.70 27.29 -5.42
CA MET A 124 16.19 28.58 -5.89
C MET A 124 14.72 28.77 -5.47
N PRO A 125 14.21 30.00 -5.39
CA PRO A 125 12.80 30.25 -5.13
C PRO A 125 11.97 29.72 -6.30
N ALA A 126 11.26 28.62 -6.06
CA ALA A 126 10.39 27.97 -7.02
C ALA A 126 9.05 27.61 -6.35
N GLU A 127 7.94 27.84 -7.06
CA GLU A 127 6.63 27.35 -6.65
C GLU A 127 6.46 25.94 -7.24
N VAL A 128 6.51 24.93 -6.38
CA VAL A 128 6.36 23.52 -6.76
C VAL A 128 4.96 23.08 -6.35
N THR A 129 4.21 22.54 -7.30
CA THR A 129 2.89 21.93 -7.04
C THR A 129 2.92 20.50 -7.56
N ILE A 130 2.74 19.53 -6.69
CA ILE A 130 2.70 18.10 -7.08
C ILE A 130 1.24 17.69 -7.27
N GLU A 131 0.86 17.41 -8.51
CA GLU A 131 -0.42 16.75 -8.81
C GLU A 131 -0.33 15.27 -8.45
N ARG A 132 -0.65 14.95 -7.20
CA ARG A 132 -0.79 13.57 -6.74
C ARG A 132 -2.11 13.02 -7.30
N HIS A 133 -2.06 12.10 -8.23
CA HIS A 133 -3.24 11.39 -8.68
C HIS A 133 -3.82 10.63 -7.47
N GLY A 134 -4.99 11.09 -7.01
CA GLY A 134 -5.61 10.73 -5.73
C GLY A 134 -5.57 9.24 -5.43
N GLU A 135 -4.80 8.88 -4.42
CA GLU A 135 -4.61 7.52 -3.94
C GLU A 135 -5.92 6.86 -3.50
N ASP A 136 -6.83 7.64 -2.94
CA ASP A 136 -8.11 7.16 -2.40
C ASP A 136 -9.16 6.82 -3.49
N GLY A 137 -9.10 7.46 -4.65
CA GLY A 137 -10.08 7.23 -5.72
C GLY A 137 -9.96 5.85 -6.35
N GLY A 138 -8.74 5.36 -6.57
CA GLY A 138 -8.49 4.08 -7.23
C GLY A 138 -8.96 2.87 -6.42
N ASP A 139 -8.79 2.89 -5.11
CA ASP A 139 -9.17 1.78 -4.25
C ASP A 139 -10.68 1.76 -3.95
N ARG A 140 -11.32 2.93 -3.83
CA ARG A 140 -12.79 3.02 -3.71
C ARG A 140 -13.50 2.54 -4.98
N VAL A 141 -13.01 2.90 -6.15
CA VAL A 141 -13.55 2.43 -7.44
C VAL A 141 -13.43 0.90 -7.54
N LYS A 142 -12.30 0.32 -7.14
CA LYS A 142 -12.13 -1.14 -7.13
C LYS A 142 -13.08 -1.84 -6.14
N GLN A 143 -13.34 -1.27 -4.97
CA GLN A 143 -14.30 -1.82 -4.01
C GLN A 143 -15.73 -1.84 -4.56
N THR A 144 -16.16 -0.79 -5.26
CA THR A 144 -17.48 -0.75 -5.88
C THR A 144 -17.66 -1.78 -7.01
N GLU A 145 -16.58 -2.14 -7.72
CA GLU A 145 -16.62 -3.21 -8.72
C GLU A 145 -17.00 -4.57 -8.14
N PHE A 146 -16.49 -4.92 -6.94
CA PHE A 146 -16.84 -6.18 -6.28
C PHE A 146 -18.30 -6.20 -5.85
N LEU A 147 -18.80 -5.11 -5.25
CA LEU A 147 -20.20 -5.01 -4.85
C LEU A 147 -21.13 -5.11 -6.07
N ARG A 148 -20.81 -4.42 -7.17
CA ARG A 148 -21.56 -4.55 -8.44
C ARG A 148 -21.54 -5.99 -8.96
N GLY A 149 -20.40 -6.68 -8.89
CA GLY A 149 -20.28 -8.09 -9.26
C GLY A 149 -21.16 -8.99 -8.39
N ILE A 150 -21.20 -8.77 -7.08
CA ILE A 150 -22.06 -9.53 -6.15
C ILE A 150 -23.54 -9.32 -6.48
N PHE A 151 -23.97 -8.06 -6.62
CA PHE A 151 -25.35 -7.74 -6.99
C PHE A 151 -25.74 -8.33 -8.36
N ALA A 152 -24.84 -8.24 -9.35
CA ALA A 152 -25.07 -8.83 -10.66
C ALA A 152 -25.19 -10.36 -10.59
N ALA A 153 -24.33 -11.04 -9.83
CA ALA A 153 -24.41 -12.49 -9.65
C ALA A 153 -25.74 -12.92 -9.03
N ILE A 154 -26.19 -12.22 -7.98
CA ILE A 154 -27.49 -12.48 -7.33
C ILE A 154 -28.63 -12.19 -8.31
N PHE A 155 -28.60 -11.04 -9.00
CA PHE A 155 -29.64 -10.65 -9.95
C PHE A 155 -29.80 -11.67 -11.09
N PHE A 156 -28.73 -12.12 -11.69
CA PHE A 156 -28.78 -13.11 -12.79
C PHE A 156 -29.12 -14.53 -12.32
N SER A 157 -29.05 -14.80 -11.01
CA SER A 157 -29.48 -16.07 -10.46
C SER A 157 -31.01 -16.14 -10.17
N LEU A 158 -31.70 -15.00 -9.99
CA LEU A 158 -33.11 -14.96 -9.66
C LEU A 158 -33.98 -15.72 -10.66
N PRO A 159 -33.83 -15.57 -12.00
CA PRO A 159 -34.65 -16.31 -12.97
C PRO A 159 -34.44 -17.83 -12.89
N GLN A 160 -33.32 -18.29 -12.35
CA GLN A 160 -33.02 -19.73 -12.22
C GLN A 160 -33.88 -20.43 -11.15
N LEU A 161 -34.55 -19.65 -10.28
CA LEU A 161 -35.48 -20.16 -9.28
C LEU A 161 -36.84 -20.62 -9.89
N TRP A 162 -37.15 -20.19 -11.12
CA TRP A 162 -38.34 -20.60 -11.85
C TRP A 162 -38.01 -21.71 -12.83
N ASP A 163 -39.06 -22.40 -13.28
CA ASP A 163 -38.92 -23.49 -14.24
C ASP A 163 -38.79 -22.94 -15.67
N ILE A 164 -37.59 -22.48 -15.99
CA ILE A 164 -37.21 -21.92 -17.30
C ILE A 164 -36.55 -22.99 -18.18
N SER A 165 -36.52 -22.75 -19.48
CA SER A 165 -35.88 -23.65 -20.45
C SER A 165 -34.40 -23.83 -20.14
N ILE A 166 -33.80 -24.97 -20.51
CA ILE A 166 -32.40 -25.30 -20.34
C ILE A 166 -31.52 -24.24 -21.02
N ALA A 167 -31.89 -23.78 -22.21
CA ALA A 167 -31.17 -22.74 -22.93
C ALA A 167 -31.11 -21.41 -22.13
N ALA A 168 -32.24 -21.02 -21.52
CA ALA A 168 -32.28 -19.82 -20.70
C ALA A 168 -31.41 -19.97 -19.43
N ARG A 169 -31.43 -21.14 -18.78
CA ARG A 169 -30.56 -21.43 -17.63
C ARG A 169 -29.06 -21.31 -17.96
N LEU A 170 -28.65 -21.84 -19.09
CA LEU A 170 -27.26 -21.71 -19.55
C LEU A 170 -26.85 -20.24 -19.80
N VAL A 171 -27.79 -19.47 -20.41
CA VAL A 171 -27.51 -18.02 -20.61
C VAL A 171 -27.40 -17.29 -19.30
N PHE A 172 -28.31 -17.49 -18.35
CA PHE A 172 -28.20 -16.82 -17.03
C PHE A 172 -27.01 -17.31 -16.22
N GLY A 173 -26.64 -18.59 -16.33
CA GLY A 173 -25.41 -19.13 -15.75
C GLY A 173 -24.16 -18.46 -16.32
N ALA A 174 -24.11 -18.24 -17.64
CA ALA A 174 -23.02 -17.49 -18.29
C ALA A 174 -22.97 -16.03 -17.84
N LEU A 175 -24.12 -15.38 -17.65
CA LEU A 175 -24.19 -14.02 -17.10
C LEU A 175 -23.72 -13.98 -15.63
N THR A 176 -24.04 -14.99 -14.83
CA THR A 176 -23.51 -15.13 -13.46
C THR A 176 -21.99 -15.31 -13.47
N LEU A 177 -21.48 -16.11 -14.41
CA LEU A 177 -20.04 -16.27 -14.61
C LEU A 177 -19.38 -14.95 -15.02
N PHE A 178 -20.04 -14.15 -15.88
CA PHE A 178 -19.58 -12.82 -16.28
C PHE A 178 -19.54 -11.85 -15.08
N ALA A 179 -20.44 -11.98 -14.12
CA ALA A 179 -20.35 -11.22 -12.86
C ALA A 179 -19.04 -11.49 -12.10
N GLY A 180 -18.47 -12.71 -12.24
CA GLY A 180 -17.15 -13.11 -11.77
C GLY A 180 -15.99 -12.73 -12.69
N ALA A 181 -16.16 -11.88 -13.72
CA ALA A 181 -15.15 -11.52 -14.72
C ALA A 181 -13.85 -10.94 -14.10
N TYR A 182 -13.94 -10.41 -12.88
CA TYR A 182 -12.77 -9.99 -12.12
C TYR A 182 -11.71 -11.11 -12.05
N PHE A 183 -12.10 -12.34 -11.69
CA PHE A 183 -11.17 -13.46 -11.55
C PHE A 183 -10.50 -13.83 -12.86
N TYR A 184 -11.21 -13.77 -13.98
CA TYR A 184 -10.65 -14.04 -15.30
C TYR A 184 -9.66 -12.96 -15.74
N ARG A 185 -9.98 -11.68 -15.50
CA ARG A 185 -9.06 -10.56 -15.74
C ARG A 185 -7.84 -10.63 -14.84
N ALA A 186 -8.01 -11.00 -13.57
CA ALA A 186 -6.90 -11.20 -12.63
C ALA A 186 -6.01 -12.38 -13.03
N THR A 187 -6.61 -13.49 -13.46
CA THR A 187 -5.92 -14.67 -14.00
C THR A 187 -5.10 -14.32 -15.25
N ALA A 188 -5.68 -13.60 -16.20
CA ALA A 188 -4.97 -13.18 -17.41
C ALA A 188 -3.74 -12.31 -17.07
N ARG A 189 -3.89 -11.39 -16.11
CA ARG A 189 -2.76 -10.59 -15.59
C ARG A 189 -1.71 -11.44 -14.88
N ALA A 190 -2.12 -12.41 -14.06
CA ALA A 190 -1.23 -13.30 -13.34
C ALA A 190 -0.41 -14.19 -14.29
N ILE A 191 -1.05 -14.74 -15.34
CA ILE A 191 -0.37 -15.53 -16.38
C ILE A 191 0.66 -14.68 -17.12
N ARG A 192 0.29 -13.45 -17.55
CA ARG A 192 1.24 -12.53 -18.21
C ARG A 192 2.44 -12.20 -17.30
N LYS A 193 2.19 -12.05 -16.00
CA LYS A 193 3.24 -11.81 -15.00
C LYS A 193 3.95 -13.11 -14.56
N ARG A 194 3.58 -14.28 -15.09
CA ARG A 194 4.08 -15.61 -14.68
C ARG A 194 4.05 -15.82 -13.16
N VAL A 195 2.94 -15.43 -12.51
CA VAL A 195 2.73 -15.54 -11.06
C VAL A 195 1.58 -16.50 -10.80
N LEU A 196 1.79 -17.49 -9.93
CA LEU A 196 0.71 -18.34 -9.44
C LEU A 196 -0.10 -17.54 -8.40
N SER A 197 -1.27 -17.08 -8.80
CA SER A 197 -2.22 -16.33 -7.97
C SER A 197 -3.39 -17.23 -7.54
N PRO A 198 -3.97 -17.04 -6.34
CA PRO A 198 -5.21 -17.71 -5.94
C PRO A 198 -6.38 -17.45 -6.90
N ASP A 199 -6.34 -16.34 -7.63
CA ASP A 199 -7.36 -15.97 -8.60
C ASP A 199 -7.43 -16.97 -9.77
N ILE A 200 -6.31 -17.61 -10.11
CA ILE A 200 -6.28 -18.68 -11.14
C ILE A 200 -7.13 -19.87 -10.68
N ALA A 201 -6.93 -20.30 -9.43
CA ALA A 201 -7.74 -21.39 -8.85
C ALA A 201 -9.22 -21.02 -8.81
N ALA A 202 -9.55 -19.78 -8.42
CA ALA A 202 -10.94 -19.30 -8.39
C ALA A 202 -11.57 -19.32 -9.80
N ALA A 203 -10.87 -18.86 -10.83
CA ALA A 203 -11.35 -18.86 -12.20
C ALA A 203 -11.57 -20.29 -12.74
N VAL A 204 -10.65 -21.22 -12.45
CA VAL A 204 -10.77 -22.63 -12.83
C VAL A 204 -11.97 -23.27 -12.14
N ILE A 205 -12.16 -23.04 -10.84
CA ILE A 205 -13.29 -23.58 -10.06
C ILE A 205 -14.62 -23.06 -10.61
N LEU A 206 -14.74 -21.74 -10.84
CA LEU A 206 -15.96 -21.16 -11.41
C LEU A 206 -16.30 -21.75 -12.79
N THR A 207 -15.29 -21.96 -13.63
CA THR A 207 -15.47 -22.58 -14.95
C THR A 207 -15.90 -24.04 -14.80
N ALA A 208 -15.26 -24.81 -13.91
CA ALA A 208 -15.60 -26.21 -13.66
C ALA A 208 -17.02 -26.36 -13.12
N VAL A 209 -17.43 -25.53 -12.16
CA VAL A 209 -18.81 -25.53 -11.61
C VAL A 209 -19.81 -25.18 -12.71
N TYR A 210 -19.51 -24.22 -13.59
CA TYR A 210 -20.39 -23.90 -14.72
C TYR A 210 -20.55 -25.06 -15.70
N VAL A 211 -19.47 -25.77 -16.02
CA VAL A 211 -19.52 -26.96 -16.88
C VAL A 211 -20.33 -28.08 -16.22
N LEU A 212 -20.19 -28.26 -14.92
CA LEU A 212 -21.03 -29.22 -14.14
C LEU A 212 -22.50 -28.84 -14.19
N CYS A 213 -22.84 -27.57 -14.06
CA CYS A 213 -24.19 -27.07 -14.19
C CYS A 213 -24.81 -27.34 -15.58
N ALA A 214 -23.98 -27.40 -16.64
CA ALA A 214 -24.46 -27.75 -17.98
C ALA A 214 -24.81 -29.22 -18.11
N VAL A 215 -24.21 -30.10 -17.29
CA VAL A 215 -24.52 -31.54 -17.24
C VAL A 215 -25.71 -31.84 -16.32
N ASP A 216 -25.71 -31.19 -15.14
CA ASP A 216 -26.79 -31.37 -14.14
C ASP A 216 -27.34 -29.99 -13.70
N ILE A 217 -28.62 -29.80 -14.03
CA ILE A 217 -29.34 -28.54 -13.90
C ILE A 217 -29.54 -28.10 -12.44
N THR A 218 -29.44 -29.02 -11.49
CA THR A 218 -29.66 -28.73 -10.06
C THR A 218 -28.59 -27.84 -9.43
N HIS A 219 -27.42 -27.67 -10.08
CA HIS A 219 -26.23 -27.05 -9.51
C HIS A 219 -26.08 -25.55 -9.81
N PHE A 220 -27.02 -24.88 -10.50
CA PHE A 220 -26.91 -23.45 -10.81
C PHE A 220 -26.86 -22.55 -9.57
N LEU A 221 -27.55 -22.90 -8.50
CA LEU A 221 -27.47 -22.18 -7.23
C LEU A 221 -26.04 -22.28 -6.61
N LEU A 222 -25.38 -23.43 -6.82
CA LEU A 222 -24.01 -23.63 -6.38
C LEU A 222 -23.04 -22.67 -7.11
N LEU A 223 -23.22 -22.47 -8.43
CA LEU A 223 -22.44 -21.51 -9.20
C LEU A 223 -22.59 -20.08 -8.65
N THR A 224 -23.82 -19.68 -8.36
CA THR A 224 -24.10 -18.36 -7.78
C THR A 224 -23.46 -18.22 -6.40
N ALA A 225 -23.67 -19.20 -5.52
CA ALA A 225 -23.10 -19.21 -4.18
C ALA A 225 -21.57 -19.16 -4.23
N ALA A 226 -20.93 -19.93 -5.12
CA ALA A 226 -19.50 -19.93 -5.32
C ALA A 226 -19.00 -18.56 -5.81
N THR A 227 -19.68 -17.97 -6.79
CA THR A 227 -19.31 -16.65 -7.34
C THR A 227 -19.42 -15.56 -6.28
N VAL A 228 -20.54 -15.51 -5.55
CA VAL A 228 -20.77 -14.53 -4.48
C VAL A 228 -19.76 -14.69 -3.36
N LEU A 229 -19.52 -15.92 -2.91
CA LEU A 229 -18.59 -16.21 -1.82
C LEU A 229 -17.14 -15.83 -2.17
N LEU A 230 -16.70 -16.13 -3.40
CA LEU A 230 -15.38 -15.74 -3.87
C LEU A 230 -15.24 -14.22 -4.02
N LEU A 231 -16.24 -13.52 -4.56
CA LEU A 231 -16.23 -12.06 -4.65
C LEU A 231 -16.24 -11.40 -3.26
N LEU A 232 -17.06 -11.92 -2.34
CA LEU A 232 -17.11 -11.41 -0.97
C LEU A 232 -15.80 -11.62 -0.22
N SER A 233 -15.16 -12.79 -0.38
CA SER A 233 -13.86 -13.07 0.22
C SER A 233 -12.78 -12.12 -0.33
N ARG A 234 -12.82 -11.84 -1.64
CA ARG A 234 -11.88 -10.90 -2.25
C ARG A 234 -12.12 -9.46 -1.79
N TYR A 235 -13.37 -9.07 -1.67
CA TYR A 235 -13.73 -7.78 -1.08
C TYR A 235 -13.19 -7.64 0.36
N ALA A 236 -13.39 -8.67 1.19
CA ALA A 236 -12.92 -8.67 2.57
C ALA A 236 -11.38 -8.59 2.67
N GLU A 237 -10.64 -9.35 1.84
CA GLU A 237 -9.18 -9.27 1.75
C GLU A 237 -8.69 -7.86 1.38
N ARG A 238 -9.32 -7.27 0.36
CA ARG A 238 -8.98 -5.91 -0.08
C ARG A 238 -9.29 -4.86 0.98
N ARG A 239 -10.45 -4.99 1.64
CA ARG A 239 -10.83 -4.09 2.72
C ARG A 239 -9.87 -4.19 3.90
N ALA A 240 -9.47 -5.40 4.30
CA ALA A 240 -8.48 -5.61 5.35
C ALA A 240 -7.12 -5.00 5.01
N ALA A 241 -6.64 -5.20 3.77
CA ALA A 241 -5.39 -4.58 3.30
C ALA A 241 -5.46 -3.06 3.31
N TYR A 242 -6.58 -2.48 2.85
CA TYR A 242 -6.79 -1.03 2.86
C TYR A 242 -6.79 -0.45 4.28
N THR A 243 -7.47 -1.09 5.23
CA THR A 243 -7.51 -0.63 6.63
C THR A 243 -6.13 -0.68 7.28
N LEU A 244 -5.36 -1.74 7.05
CA LEU A 244 -3.98 -1.86 7.54
C LEU A 244 -3.08 -0.76 6.95
N GLY A 245 -3.14 -0.54 5.64
CA GLY A 245 -2.38 0.51 4.97
C GLY A 245 -2.78 1.92 5.42
N ALA A 246 -4.08 2.17 5.64
CA ALA A 246 -4.57 3.45 6.16
C ALA A 246 -4.09 3.71 7.58
N SER A 247 -4.06 2.69 8.44
CA SER A 247 -3.54 2.79 9.82
C SER A 247 -2.05 3.09 9.82
N ALA A 248 -1.26 2.43 9.00
CA ALA A 248 0.17 2.69 8.88
C ALA A 248 0.45 4.13 8.39
N ARG A 249 -0.30 4.62 7.39
CA ARG A 249 -0.19 6.01 6.92
C ARG A 249 -0.55 7.03 8.00
N ARG A 250 -1.62 6.80 8.76
CA ARG A 250 -1.99 7.70 9.87
C ARG A 250 -0.88 7.81 10.91
N LEU A 251 -0.24 6.70 11.26
CA LEU A 251 0.87 6.70 12.20
C LEU A 251 2.10 7.42 11.63
N SER A 252 2.41 7.28 10.35
CA SER A 252 3.56 7.97 9.73
C SER A 252 3.39 9.50 9.72
N HIS A 253 2.14 10.00 9.60
CA HIS A 253 1.88 11.44 9.71
C HIS A 253 1.98 12.01 11.13
N MET A 254 2.12 11.15 12.14
CA MET A 254 2.30 11.60 13.53
C MET A 254 3.74 11.92 13.87
N GLN A 255 4.70 11.50 13.08
CA GLN A 255 6.09 11.87 13.24
C GLN A 255 6.31 13.29 12.68
N PRO A 256 6.84 14.24 13.48
CA PRO A 256 7.20 15.58 12.97
C PRO A 256 8.37 15.46 11.99
N LYS A 257 8.57 16.44 11.13
CA LYS A 257 9.65 16.44 10.14
C LYS A 257 10.97 16.99 10.68
N SER A 258 10.90 17.85 11.71
CA SER A 258 12.03 18.47 12.36
C SER A 258 11.87 18.47 13.88
N ALA A 259 12.95 18.67 14.60
CA ALA A 259 12.96 18.79 16.05
C ALA A 259 13.97 19.85 16.50
N ARG A 260 13.69 20.48 17.63
CA ARG A 260 14.58 21.48 18.25
C ARG A 260 15.58 20.76 19.15
N VAL A 261 16.85 20.77 18.75
CA VAL A 261 17.95 20.17 19.50
C VAL A 261 18.71 21.24 20.25
N LEU A 262 18.95 21.03 21.53
CA LEU A 262 19.74 21.91 22.36
C LEU A 262 21.24 21.60 22.18
N GLN A 263 21.98 22.50 21.53
CA GLN A 263 23.43 22.39 21.33
C GLN A 263 24.15 23.58 21.94
N ASN A 264 25.06 23.34 22.87
CA ASN A 264 25.85 24.40 23.53
C ASN A 264 24.99 25.54 24.13
N GLY A 265 23.79 25.23 24.63
CA GLY A 265 22.88 26.22 25.21
C GLY A 265 22.04 27.00 24.18
N VAL A 266 22.16 26.67 22.90
CA VAL A 266 21.35 27.27 21.82
C VAL A 266 20.49 26.19 21.20
N THR A 267 19.22 26.54 20.94
CA THR A 267 18.27 25.65 20.27
C THR A 267 18.44 25.76 18.75
N VAL A 268 18.74 24.62 18.10
CA VAL A 268 18.90 24.51 16.67
C VAL A 268 17.84 23.54 16.12
N GLU A 269 17.18 23.92 15.04
CA GLU A 269 16.26 23.02 14.36
C GLU A 269 17.03 22.04 13.48
N LYS A 270 16.80 20.73 13.69
CA LYS A 270 17.38 19.64 12.90
C LYS A 270 16.29 18.80 12.25
N SER A 271 16.58 18.25 11.08
CA SER A 271 15.74 17.21 10.49
C SER A 271 15.72 15.96 11.37
N ILE A 272 14.61 15.21 11.36
CA ILE A 272 14.50 13.95 12.10
C ILE A 272 15.57 12.95 11.71
N ASP A 273 15.97 12.92 10.44
CA ASP A 273 16.98 12.00 9.93
C ASP A 273 18.40 12.31 10.46
N GLU A 274 18.61 13.54 10.97
CA GLU A 274 19.88 14.00 11.55
C GLU A 274 19.94 13.83 13.09
N LEU A 275 18.86 13.36 13.71
CA LEU A 275 18.79 13.15 15.16
C LEU A 275 19.61 11.93 15.57
N CYS A 276 20.49 12.12 16.55
CA CYS A 276 21.33 11.07 17.11
C CYS A 276 20.89 10.69 18.53
N VAL A 277 21.17 9.45 18.91
CA VAL A 277 21.02 9.00 20.30
C VAL A 277 21.92 9.84 21.20
N GLY A 278 21.35 10.38 22.27
CA GLY A 278 22.04 11.28 23.21
C GLY A 278 21.79 12.76 22.95
N ASP A 279 21.25 13.17 21.81
CA ASP A 279 20.84 14.55 21.58
C ASP A 279 19.74 14.95 22.59
N ILE A 280 19.75 16.22 23.03
CA ILE A 280 18.72 16.78 23.90
C ILE A 280 17.74 17.56 23.02
N VAL A 281 16.49 17.11 22.99
CA VAL A 281 15.40 17.75 22.23
C VAL A 281 14.52 18.54 23.19
N VAL A 282 14.17 19.76 22.79
CA VAL A 282 13.22 20.64 23.49
C VAL A 282 11.85 20.47 22.83
N VAL A 283 10.87 20.09 23.64
CA VAL A 283 9.47 19.91 23.19
C VAL A 283 8.62 20.95 23.91
N LEU A 284 7.82 21.69 23.15
CA LEU A 284 6.89 22.69 23.67
C LEU A 284 5.45 22.16 23.67
N PRO A 285 4.57 22.72 24.54
CA PRO A 285 3.16 22.38 24.54
C PRO A 285 2.53 22.49 23.14
N GLY A 286 1.79 21.47 22.75
CA GLY A 286 1.16 21.38 21.43
C GLY A 286 2.02 20.71 20.35
N GLU A 287 3.26 20.35 20.66
CA GLU A 287 4.16 19.69 19.73
C GLU A 287 4.14 18.17 19.86
N ARG A 288 4.55 17.51 18.78
CA ARG A 288 4.73 16.05 18.80
C ARG A 288 6.18 15.70 19.07
N ILE A 289 6.34 14.64 19.85
CA ILE A 289 7.66 14.11 20.20
C ILE A 289 8.30 13.46 18.98
N ALA A 290 9.55 13.88 18.69
CA ALA A 290 10.27 13.50 17.46
C ALA A 290 10.97 12.13 17.51
N ALA A 291 11.34 11.68 18.72
CA ALA A 291 12.06 10.43 18.96
C ALA A 291 11.67 9.83 20.32
N ASP A 292 12.00 8.56 20.57
CA ASP A 292 11.80 8.01 21.92
C ASP A 292 12.95 8.50 22.84
N GLY A 293 12.61 8.96 24.03
CA GLY A 293 13.58 9.52 24.95
C GLY A 293 13.18 9.49 26.40
N GLU A 294 14.05 9.98 27.24
CA GLU A 294 13.89 10.15 28.67
C GLU A 294 13.89 11.63 29.05
N ILE A 295 12.96 12.06 29.89
CA ILE A 295 12.87 13.45 30.33
C ILE A 295 14.07 13.77 31.23
N VAL A 296 14.83 14.79 30.87
CA VAL A 296 15.99 15.27 31.64
C VAL A 296 15.73 16.61 32.31
N PHE A 297 14.68 17.32 31.90
CA PHE A 297 14.25 18.57 32.53
C PHE A 297 12.78 18.86 32.23
N GLY A 298 12.05 19.38 33.22
CA GLY A 298 10.65 19.77 33.08
C GLY A 298 9.67 18.66 33.44
N GLU A 299 8.40 18.96 33.28
CA GLU A 299 7.25 18.07 33.48
C GLU A 299 6.27 18.32 32.32
N CYS A 300 5.59 17.27 31.88
CA CYS A 300 4.60 17.39 30.79
C CYS A 300 3.40 16.45 30.99
N THR A 301 2.33 16.78 30.29
CA THR A 301 1.17 15.90 30.15
C THR A 301 1.05 15.46 28.71
N ILE A 302 1.21 14.17 28.46
CA ILE A 302 1.34 13.58 27.13
C ILE A 302 0.11 12.77 26.76
N ASP A 303 -0.32 12.94 25.52
CA ASP A 303 -1.36 12.14 24.88
C ASP A 303 -0.67 11.06 24.01
N GLU A 304 -0.65 9.83 24.50
CA GLU A 304 -0.11 8.67 23.82
C GLU A 304 -1.17 7.83 23.11
N SER A 305 -2.42 8.29 23.09
CA SER A 305 -3.59 7.55 22.58
C SER A 305 -3.40 6.99 21.17
N ALA A 306 -2.70 7.72 20.35
CA ALA A 306 -2.44 7.33 18.97
C ALA A 306 -1.48 6.12 18.84
N ILE A 307 -0.62 5.89 19.82
CA ILE A 307 0.40 4.83 19.81
C ILE A 307 -0.03 3.65 20.67
N THR A 308 -0.50 3.93 21.87
CA THR A 308 -0.87 2.91 22.86
C THR A 308 -2.32 2.43 22.71
N GLY A 309 -3.19 3.26 22.09
CA GLY A 309 -4.63 3.05 22.03
C GLY A 309 -5.38 3.39 23.31
N SER A 310 -4.68 3.82 24.38
CA SER A 310 -5.29 4.32 25.62
C SER A 310 -5.64 5.80 25.45
N GLY A 311 -6.87 6.18 25.76
CA GLY A 311 -7.31 7.58 25.70
C GLY A 311 -6.93 8.40 26.95
N GLU A 312 -6.12 7.85 27.82
CA GLU A 312 -5.69 8.50 29.05
C GLU A 312 -4.49 9.42 28.80
N LEU A 313 -4.52 10.60 29.40
CA LEU A 313 -3.38 11.51 29.43
C LEU A 313 -2.40 11.05 30.51
N VAL A 314 -1.13 10.91 30.14
CA VAL A 314 -0.06 10.48 31.04
C VAL A 314 0.70 11.71 31.51
N HIS A 315 0.83 11.86 32.83
CA HIS A 315 1.70 12.88 33.41
C HIS A 315 3.10 12.32 33.57
N ASN A 316 4.06 12.94 32.91
CA ASN A 316 5.45 12.51 32.86
C ASN A 316 6.35 13.57 33.51
N SER A 317 7.33 13.10 34.27
CA SER A 317 8.30 13.88 35.03
C SER A 317 9.75 13.45 34.75
N LEU A 318 10.69 14.04 35.43
CA LEU A 318 12.11 13.75 35.29
C LEU A 318 12.38 12.23 35.42
N GLY A 319 13.06 11.65 34.43
CA GLY A 319 13.40 10.23 34.37
C GLY A 319 12.36 9.35 33.66
N ASP A 320 11.15 9.89 33.38
CA ASP A 320 10.15 9.13 32.63
C ASP A 320 10.45 9.04 31.16
N THR A 321 10.02 7.92 30.55
CA THR A 321 10.19 7.68 29.11
C THR A 321 9.01 8.21 28.32
N VAL A 322 9.31 8.89 27.22
CA VAL A 322 8.31 9.44 26.27
C VAL A 322 8.49 8.83 24.89
N LEU A 323 7.38 8.64 24.18
CA LEU A 323 7.35 7.92 22.91
C LEU A 323 7.23 8.87 21.72
N CYS A 324 7.96 8.56 20.65
CA CYS A 324 7.87 9.25 19.37
C CYS A 324 6.44 9.28 18.82
N GLY A 325 5.98 10.46 18.36
CA GLY A 325 4.64 10.65 17.80
C GLY A 325 3.57 11.01 18.81
N SER A 326 3.84 10.89 20.13
CA SER A 326 2.96 11.38 21.20
C SER A 326 2.84 12.91 21.15
N LEU A 327 1.71 13.43 21.59
CA LEU A 327 1.43 14.86 21.59
C LEU A 327 1.59 15.42 23.01
N ASP A 328 2.48 16.37 23.18
CA ASP A 328 2.56 17.13 24.43
C ASP A 328 1.37 18.09 24.53
N ARG A 329 0.57 17.95 25.57
CA ARG A 329 -0.62 18.77 25.83
C ARG A 329 -0.31 19.97 26.71
N ALA A 330 0.64 19.81 27.64
CA ALA A 330 1.00 20.85 28.59
C ALA A 330 2.36 20.57 29.21
N GLY A 331 3.16 21.62 29.35
CA GLY A 331 4.49 21.61 29.93
C GLY A 331 5.58 21.78 28.86
N GLU A 332 6.74 22.30 29.25
CA GLU A 332 7.93 22.33 28.42
C GLU A 332 8.90 21.29 28.97
N VAL A 333 9.38 20.43 28.11
CA VAL A 333 10.32 19.39 28.51
C VAL A 333 11.55 19.34 27.63
N HIS A 334 12.68 19.04 28.26
CA HIS A 334 13.88 18.62 27.56
C HIS A 334 14.02 17.11 27.72
N MET A 335 14.13 16.42 26.60
CA MET A 335 14.27 14.96 26.58
C MET A 335 15.59 14.57 25.93
N ARG A 336 16.26 13.56 26.50
CA ARG A 336 17.42 12.93 25.86
C ARG A 336 16.95 11.78 24.98
N ILE A 337 17.37 11.78 23.73
CA ILE A 337 17.04 10.73 22.77
C ILE A 337 17.69 9.42 23.20
N VAL A 338 16.86 8.38 23.36
CA VAL A 338 17.27 6.98 23.61
C VAL A 338 17.19 6.15 22.34
N ARG A 339 16.20 6.42 21.49
CA ARG A 339 16.03 5.75 20.18
C ARG A 339 15.58 6.78 19.14
N ALA A 340 16.28 6.80 18.00
CA ALA A 340 16.00 7.71 16.89
C ALA A 340 15.65 6.94 15.60
N GLY A 341 15.01 7.61 14.66
CA GLY A 341 14.72 7.09 13.32
C GLY A 341 13.96 5.78 13.33
N LYS A 342 14.52 4.74 12.71
CA LYS A 342 13.88 3.42 12.52
C LYS A 342 13.73 2.61 13.81
N ASP A 343 14.49 2.92 14.84
CA ASP A 343 14.49 2.19 16.12
C ASP A 343 13.42 2.64 17.09
N THR A 344 12.69 3.72 16.76
CA THR A 344 11.58 4.21 17.59
C THR A 344 10.42 3.22 17.64
N VAL A 345 9.65 3.23 18.72
CA VAL A 345 8.46 2.39 18.89
C VAL A 345 7.45 2.66 17.77
N LEU A 346 7.27 3.92 17.41
CA LEU A 346 6.37 4.33 16.32
C LEU A 346 6.77 3.68 14.98
N GLN A 347 8.05 3.75 14.60
CA GLN A 347 8.53 3.17 13.33
C GLN A 347 8.46 1.64 13.31
N ARG A 348 8.70 0.99 14.45
CA ARG A 348 8.50 -0.47 14.59
C ARG A 348 7.03 -0.84 14.36
N ARG A 349 6.09 -0.10 14.96
CA ARG A 349 4.65 -0.30 14.73
C ARG A 349 4.24 -0.11 13.28
N ILE A 350 4.73 0.96 12.64
CA ILE A 350 4.49 1.20 11.21
C ILE A 350 5.02 0.03 10.37
N SER A 351 6.23 -0.45 10.67
CA SER A 351 6.84 -1.56 9.95
C SER A 351 6.08 -2.88 10.14
N GLU A 352 5.60 -3.18 11.35
CA GLU A 352 4.77 -4.34 11.65
C GLU A 352 3.45 -4.31 10.87
N LEU A 353 2.74 -3.17 10.88
CA LEU A 353 1.51 -2.99 10.10
C LEU A 353 1.75 -3.11 8.59
N SER A 354 2.89 -2.60 8.12
CA SER A 354 3.28 -2.68 6.72
C SER A 354 3.64 -4.11 6.29
N ARG A 355 4.16 -4.94 7.21
CA ARG A 355 4.49 -6.36 6.98
C ARG A 355 3.28 -7.28 7.11
N ALA A 356 2.20 -6.82 7.80
CA ALA A 356 1.03 -7.64 8.01
C ALA A 356 0.42 -8.07 6.67
N GLU A 357 0.37 -9.39 6.45
CA GLU A 357 -0.34 -9.95 5.30
C GLU A 357 -1.83 -10.04 5.62
N PRO A 358 -2.72 -9.58 4.71
CA PRO A 358 -4.15 -9.80 4.89
C PRO A 358 -4.48 -11.29 4.91
N PRO A 359 -5.60 -11.68 5.53
CA PRO A 359 -6.02 -13.07 5.60
C PRO A 359 -6.16 -13.65 4.19
N ARG A 360 -5.64 -14.86 3.96
CA ARG A 360 -5.70 -15.56 2.68
C ARG A 360 -7.07 -16.23 2.47
N ALA A 361 -8.14 -15.42 2.55
CA ALA A 361 -9.52 -15.91 2.53
C ALA A 361 -9.86 -16.53 1.16
N VAL A 362 -9.50 -15.89 0.05
CA VAL A 362 -9.77 -16.41 -1.30
C VAL A 362 -9.14 -17.79 -1.51
N ALA A 363 -7.88 -17.97 -1.11
CA ALA A 363 -7.21 -19.25 -1.27
C ALA A 363 -7.88 -20.36 -0.45
N ARG A 364 -8.31 -20.07 0.78
CA ARG A 364 -9.00 -21.04 1.64
C ARG A 364 -10.39 -21.40 1.11
N ILE A 365 -11.15 -20.40 0.68
CA ILE A 365 -12.50 -20.61 0.12
C ILE A 365 -12.42 -21.33 -1.23
N ALA A 366 -11.49 -20.95 -2.10
CA ALA A 366 -11.27 -21.65 -3.36
C ALA A 366 -10.88 -23.12 -3.14
N ALA A 367 -9.99 -23.40 -2.18
CA ALA A 367 -9.64 -24.77 -1.83
C ALA A 367 -10.84 -25.58 -1.30
N ALA A 368 -11.64 -24.97 -0.41
CA ALA A 368 -12.85 -25.60 0.12
C ALA A 368 -13.88 -25.89 -0.98
N LEU A 369 -14.16 -24.92 -1.86
CA LEU A 369 -15.07 -25.10 -3.00
C LEU A 369 -14.55 -26.11 -4.01
N GLY A 370 -13.22 -26.14 -4.25
CA GLY A 370 -12.59 -27.16 -5.11
C GLY A 370 -12.79 -28.56 -4.56
N MET A 371 -12.60 -28.76 -3.25
CA MET A 371 -12.84 -30.07 -2.60
C MET A 371 -14.31 -30.48 -2.68
N THR A 372 -15.25 -29.56 -2.44
CA THR A 372 -16.68 -29.88 -2.54
C THR A 372 -17.11 -30.21 -3.96
N ALA A 373 -16.55 -29.51 -4.96
CA ALA A 373 -16.84 -29.80 -6.37
C ALA A 373 -16.29 -31.17 -6.80
N VAL A 374 -15.08 -31.53 -6.36
CA VAL A 374 -14.48 -32.85 -6.60
C VAL A 374 -15.27 -33.94 -5.89
N PHE A 375 -15.71 -33.69 -4.66
CA PHE A 375 -16.53 -34.64 -3.91
C PHE A 375 -17.90 -34.86 -4.58
N ALA A 376 -18.56 -33.80 -5.05
CA ALA A 376 -19.81 -33.87 -5.79
C ALA A 376 -19.67 -34.66 -7.12
N LEU A 377 -18.53 -34.50 -7.81
CA LEU A 377 -18.20 -35.28 -9.02
C LEU A 377 -17.98 -36.78 -8.72
N MET A 378 -17.31 -37.09 -7.60
CA MET A 378 -17.01 -38.48 -7.24
C MET A 378 -18.23 -39.25 -6.71
N PHE A 379 -19.13 -38.57 -6.01
CA PHE A 379 -20.24 -39.22 -5.29
C PHE A 379 -21.64 -38.84 -5.79
N GLY A 380 -21.81 -37.71 -6.52
CA GLY A 380 -23.08 -37.22 -7.03
C GLY A 380 -23.65 -38.01 -8.23
N GLY A 381 -22.87 -38.93 -8.80
CA GLY A 381 -23.30 -39.76 -9.95
C GLY A 381 -23.98 -41.09 -9.61
N LYS A 382 -24.30 -41.36 -8.33
CA LYS A 382 -24.83 -42.68 -7.93
C LYS A 382 -26.32 -42.76 -7.57
N ASP A 383 -27.03 -41.65 -7.46
CA ASP A 383 -28.46 -41.67 -7.01
C ASP A 383 -29.44 -41.33 -8.13
N GLY A 384 -29.26 -41.87 -9.30
CA GLY A 384 -30.16 -41.61 -10.43
C GLY A 384 -30.50 -42.83 -11.27
N LYS A 385 -30.63 -44.02 -10.68
CA LYS A 385 -31.25 -45.20 -11.30
C LYS A 385 -31.85 -46.11 -10.22
N GLU A 386 -33.04 -45.81 -9.78
CA GLU A 386 -34.09 -46.76 -9.39
C GLU A 386 -35.45 -46.27 -9.92
#